data_d1f7f2ddc4f0d7582d7d7bb4d213ceee
#
_entry.id   d1f7f2ddc4f0d7582d7d7bb4d213ceee
#
_cell.length_a   1.000
_cell.length_b   1.000
_cell.length_c   1.000
_cell.angle_alpha   90.00
_cell.angle_beta   90.00
_cell.angle_gamma   90.00
#
_symmetry.space_group_name_H-M   'P 1'
#
loop_
_entity.id
_entity.type
_entity.pdbx_description
1 polymer ?
#
loop_
_entity_poly.entity_id
_entity_poly.type
_entity_poly.pdbx_seq_one_letter_code
_entity_poly.pdbx_strand_id
1 'polypeptide(L)'
;MGISRRRTLQAAAVAALGGVGCARPADRRWWPDESQRHELTYMAWPTRRIWGSATDGVREDIARIARTVADFEPVTLLANRAEAGAARRACGSAVEVVPIPVDDLWMRDTGPTFVRGADHVAGVDLNFNGWGGKQEHARDGRVARAVLKGERVRRIKAPITAEGGALETDGEGTLLVTESSLVNDSRNPGMSRNAIERALKDLFGVTTVIWVKGVLGEDITDYHIDALARFSEPGVVVMSTPPEQAPRDVWTAAYDQARKVVDRAVDARGKRLEVVELPEPVDIGRRGEGFLACYVNYYVVNGGVVMPRFGDRKADRRAASIVRDLYPGREVVQLPVDHLGEGGGGIHCSTQQRPEVG
;
A
#
# COMPACT_ATOMS: atom_id res chain seq x y z
N MET A 1 -16.78 -54.25 23.20
CA MET A 1 -17.09 -53.13 24.14
C MET A 1 -16.45 -51.86 23.59
N GLY A 2 -17.21 -51.06 22.88
CA GLY A 2 -16.75 -49.82 22.26
C GLY A 2 -17.54 -48.65 22.84
N ILE A 3 -16.85 -47.70 23.44
CA ILE A 3 -17.47 -46.50 23.99
C ILE A 3 -17.26 -45.35 22.98
N SER A 4 -18.38 -45.01 22.33
CA SER A 4 -18.50 -43.82 21.47
C SER A 4 -18.56 -42.56 22.35
N ARG A 5 -17.62 -41.65 22.19
CA ARG A 5 -17.73 -40.29 22.74
C ARG A 5 -18.24 -39.33 21.67
N ARG A 6 -19.51 -39.04 21.69
CA ARG A 6 -20.11 -37.89 20.99
C ARG A 6 -19.65 -36.61 21.69
N ARG A 7 -18.92 -35.76 20.98
CA ARG A 7 -18.67 -34.36 21.40
C ARG A 7 -19.86 -33.52 20.92
N THR A 8 -20.56 -33.00 21.87
CA THR A 8 -21.64 -32.00 21.70
C THR A 8 -20.98 -30.67 21.35
N LEU A 9 -21.25 -30.13 20.18
CA LEU A 9 -20.94 -28.76 19.81
C LEU A 9 -21.91 -27.83 20.56
N GLN A 10 -21.42 -27.11 21.54
CA GLN A 10 -22.12 -25.94 22.10
C GLN A 10 -21.92 -24.77 21.17
N ALA A 11 -22.99 -24.34 20.54
CA ALA A 11 -23.04 -23.07 19.82
C ALA A 11 -22.98 -21.92 20.84
N ALA A 12 -21.86 -21.24 20.92
CA ALA A 12 -21.74 -19.98 21.65
C ALA A 12 -22.37 -18.89 20.80
N ALA A 13 -23.49 -18.34 21.27
CA ALA A 13 -24.08 -17.15 20.71
C ALA A 13 -23.12 -15.97 21.00
N VAL A 14 -22.50 -15.43 19.97
CA VAL A 14 -21.74 -14.18 20.04
C VAL A 14 -22.77 -13.06 20.15
N ALA A 15 -22.94 -12.54 21.36
CA ALA A 15 -23.64 -11.30 21.58
C ALA A 15 -22.79 -10.16 20.96
N ALA A 16 -23.32 -9.52 19.92
CA ALA A 16 -22.78 -8.29 19.39
C ALA A 16 -22.88 -7.21 20.47
N LEU A 17 -21.79 -7.03 21.23
CA LEU A 17 -21.60 -5.84 22.04
C LEU A 17 -21.32 -4.69 21.06
N GLY A 18 -22.36 -3.89 20.80
CA GLY A 18 -22.23 -2.63 20.10
C GLY A 18 -21.14 -1.79 20.78
N GLY A 19 -19.99 -1.70 20.17
CA GLY A 19 -18.94 -0.78 20.59
C GLY A 19 -19.51 0.62 20.55
N VAL A 20 -19.54 1.29 21.70
CA VAL A 20 -19.80 2.72 21.79
C VAL A 20 -18.62 3.41 21.11
N GLY A 21 -18.76 3.64 19.82
CA GLY A 21 -17.81 4.43 19.07
C GLY A 21 -17.81 5.83 19.67
N CYS A 22 -16.71 6.22 20.30
CA CYS A 22 -16.51 7.62 20.68
C CYS A 22 -16.60 8.45 19.41
N ALA A 23 -17.66 9.25 19.25
CA ALA A 23 -17.82 10.16 18.14
C ALA A 23 -16.57 11.06 18.07
N ARG A 24 -15.84 11.00 16.97
CA ARG A 24 -14.67 11.85 16.74
C ARG A 24 -15.14 13.31 16.64
N PRO A 25 -14.44 14.28 17.26
CA PRO A 25 -14.77 15.69 17.09
C PRO A 25 -14.86 16.07 15.62
N ALA A 26 -15.83 16.88 15.23
CA ALA A 26 -16.15 17.24 13.84
C ALA A 26 -14.95 17.77 13.01
N ASP A 27 -13.95 18.36 13.63
CA ASP A 27 -12.74 18.91 13.00
C ASP A 27 -11.53 17.96 12.97
N ARG A 28 -11.64 16.75 13.56
CA ARG A 28 -10.50 15.85 13.65
C ARG A 28 -10.39 15.00 12.39
N ARG A 29 -9.33 15.22 11.63
CA ARG A 29 -8.94 14.37 10.50
C ARG A 29 -8.39 13.03 10.99
N TRP A 30 -8.63 11.98 10.22
CA TRP A 30 -7.98 10.68 10.38
C TRP A 30 -7.72 10.04 9.02
N TRP A 31 -6.75 9.18 8.98
CA TRP A 31 -6.44 8.40 7.80
C TRP A 31 -7.10 7.02 7.93
N PRO A 32 -8.12 6.70 7.10
CA PRO A 32 -8.74 5.37 7.10
C PRO A 32 -7.74 4.31 6.64
N ASP A 33 -7.85 3.10 7.18
CA ASP A 33 -7.15 1.94 6.65
C ASP A 33 -7.70 1.58 5.25
N GLU A 34 -6.91 0.80 4.49
CA GLU A 34 -7.24 0.44 3.11
C GLU A 34 -8.45 -0.50 2.99
N SER A 35 -8.88 -1.15 4.06
CA SER A 35 -10.05 -2.03 4.05
C SER A 35 -11.39 -1.27 4.11
N GLN A 36 -11.37 0.03 4.45
CA GLN A 36 -12.55 0.88 4.41
C GLN A 36 -13.06 1.04 2.99
N ARG A 37 -14.36 1.37 2.85
CA ARG A 37 -14.98 1.49 1.54
C ARG A 37 -14.35 2.61 0.71
N HIS A 38 -14.00 2.29 -0.52
CA HIS A 38 -13.44 3.22 -1.50
C HIS A 38 -14.55 3.81 -2.38
N GLU A 39 -14.42 5.09 -2.69
CA GLU A 39 -15.19 5.75 -3.74
C GLU A 39 -14.62 5.38 -5.12
N LEU A 40 -13.30 5.36 -5.24
CA LEU A 40 -12.58 4.95 -6.44
C LEU A 40 -11.09 4.67 -6.16
N THR A 41 -10.44 4.04 -7.13
CA THR A 41 -8.98 3.83 -7.19
C THR A 41 -8.36 4.68 -8.29
N TYR A 42 -7.27 5.37 -7.96
CA TYR A 42 -6.38 6.02 -8.94
C TYR A 42 -5.25 5.10 -9.34
N MET A 43 -4.90 5.11 -10.63
CA MET A 43 -3.74 4.46 -11.24
C MET A 43 -3.10 5.40 -12.27
N ALA A 44 -1.90 5.08 -12.76
CA ALA A 44 -1.25 5.86 -13.81
C ALA A 44 -0.65 4.97 -14.90
N TRP A 45 -0.60 5.51 -16.14
CA TRP A 45 -0.13 4.79 -17.32
C TRP A 45 1.39 4.94 -17.50
N PRO A 46 2.15 3.83 -17.58
CA PRO A 46 3.61 3.85 -17.70
C PRO A 46 4.07 4.50 -18.99
N THR A 47 5.12 5.33 -18.90
CA THR A 47 5.68 6.04 -20.04
C THR A 47 6.89 5.35 -20.63
N ARG A 48 7.02 5.41 -21.97
CA ARG A 48 8.18 4.83 -22.66
C ARG A 48 9.50 5.50 -22.26
N ARG A 49 9.44 6.73 -21.76
CA ARG A 49 10.61 7.47 -21.30
C ARG A 49 11.28 6.81 -20.10
N ILE A 50 10.50 6.29 -19.17
CA ILE A 50 11.01 5.59 -17.98
C ILE A 50 11.28 4.11 -18.29
N TRP A 51 10.35 3.45 -18.96
CA TRP A 51 10.35 1.99 -19.12
C TRP A 51 11.06 1.47 -20.37
N GLY A 52 11.40 2.35 -21.32
CA GLY A 52 12.14 1.96 -22.54
C GLY A 52 11.53 0.75 -23.26
N SER A 53 12.30 -0.33 -23.42
CA SER A 53 11.87 -1.59 -24.05
C SER A 53 10.89 -2.40 -23.19
N ALA A 54 10.86 -2.22 -21.87
CA ALA A 54 9.94 -2.93 -20.97
C ALA A 54 8.51 -2.36 -21.00
N THR A 55 8.30 -1.20 -21.63
CA THR A 55 7.04 -0.44 -21.59
C THR A 55 5.81 -1.29 -21.92
N ASP A 56 5.87 -2.11 -22.95
CA ASP A 56 4.69 -2.82 -23.43
C ASP A 56 4.25 -3.90 -22.42
N GLY A 57 5.19 -4.62 -21.81
CA GLY A 57 4.91 -5.61 -20.76
C GLY A 57 4.38 -4.95 -19.49
N VAL A 58 4.96 -3.83 -19.06
CA VAL A 58 4.46 -3.09 -17.90
C VAL A 58 3.05 -2.51 -18.14
N ARG A 59 2.76 -2.06 -19.36
CA ARG A 59 1.42 -1.63 -19.77
C ARG A 59 0.40 -2.76 -19.72
N GLU A 60 0.79 -3.98 -20.08
CA GLU A 60 -0.07 -5.16 -19.92
C GLU A 60 -0.40 -5.43 -18.46
N ASP A 61 0.60 -5.36 -17.59
CA ASP A 61 0.40 -5.57 -16.15
C ASP A 61 -0.51 -4.49 -15.56
N ILE A 62 -0.26 -3.20 -15.83
CA ILE A 62 -1.10 -2.09 -15.37
C ILE A 62 -2.53 -2.19 -15.91
N ALA A 63 -2.71 -2.52 -17.18
CA ALA A 63 -4.04 -2.71 -17.75
C ALA A 63 -4.78 -3.90 -17.12
N ARG A 64 -4.06 -4.98 -16.79
CA ARG A 64 -4.62 -6.14 -16.09
C ARG A 64 -5.07 -5.77 -14.69
N ILE A 65 -4.23 -5.07 -13.91
CA ILE A 65 -4.58 -4.59 -12.57
C ILE A 65 -5.79 -3.66 -12.65
N ALA A 66 -5.76 -2.66 -13.53
CA ALA A 66 -6.85 -1.69 -13.67
C ALA A 66 -8.20 -2.35 -13.99
N ARG A 67 -8.23 -3.33 -14.91
CA ARG A 67 -9.46 -4.09 -15.23
C ARG A 67 -9.93 -4.92 -14.04
N THR A 68 -9.01 -5.60 -13.34
CA THR A 68 -9.37 -6.40 -12.17
C THR A 68 -9.92 -5.54 -11.02
N VAL A 69 -9.32 -4.39 -10.76
CA VAL A 69 -9.84 -3.43 -9.76
C VAL A 69 -11.21 -2.90 -10.20
N ALA A 70 -11.42 -2.66 -11.50
CA ALA A 70 -12.68 -2.16 -12.06
C ALA A 70 -13.85 -3.15 -11.92
N ASP A 71 -13.59 -4.44 -11.68
CA ASP A 71 -14.62 -5.42 -11.34
C ASP A 71 -15.21 -5.21 -9.93
N PHE A 72 -14.53 -4.43 -9.07
CA PHE A 72 -14.91 -4.20 -7.68
C PHE A 72 -15.26 -2.74 -7.36
N GLU A 73 -14.59 -1.77 -8.00
CA GLU A 73 -14.77 -0.35 -7.72
C GLU A 73 -14.35 0.52 -8.91
N PRO A 74 -14.84 1.76 -9.02
CA PRO A 74 -14.44 2.67 -10.10
C PRO A 74 -12.92 2.89 -10.13
N VAL A 75 -12.34 2.93 -11.34
CA VAL A 75 -10.92 3.20 -11.57
C VAL A 75 -10.74 4.42 -12.44
N THR A 76 -9.93 5.37 -11.98
CA THR A 76 -9.47 6.52 -12.77
C THR A 76 -7.97 6.37 -13.06
N LEU A 77 -7.62 6.19 -14.33
CA LEU A 77 -6.25 6.00 -14.78
C LEU A 77 -5.71 7.29 -15.43
N LEU A 78 -4.65 7.84 -14.85
CA LEU A 78 -3.96 9.02 -15.35
C LEU A 78 -3.06 8.64 -16.53
N ALA A 79 -3.12 9.41 -17.61
CA ALA A 79 -2.25 9.19 -18.77
C ALA A 79 -1.86 10.50 -19.45
N ASN A 80 -0.68 10.55 -20.05
CA ASN A 80 -0.31 11.66 -20.92
C ASN A 80 -1.28 11.73 -22.10
N ARG A 81 -1.64 12.94 -22.53
CA ARG A 81 -2.63 13.15 -23.61
C ARG A 81 -2.35 12.30 -24.86
N ALA A 82 -1.08 12.21 -25.27
CA ALA A 82 -0.68 11.44 -26.45
C ALA A 82 -0.88 9.91 -26.26
N GLU A 83 -0.89 9.41 -25.04
CA GLU A 83 -0.97 7.99 -24.71
C GLU A 83 -2.36 7.56 -24.21
N ALA A 84 -3.25 8.52 -23.91
CA ALA A 84 -4.59 8.26 -23.39
C ALA A 84 -5.44 7.34 -24.29
N GLY A 85 -5.29 7.44 -25.62
CA GLY A 85 -5.96 6.54 -26.57
C GLY A 85 -5.49 5.10 -26.47
N ALA A 86 -4.21 4.87 -26.26
CA ALA A 86 -3.64 3.53 -26.06
C ALA A 86 -4.07 2.95 -24.72
N ALA A 87 -4.05 3.76 -23.65
CA ALA A 87 -4.53 3.37 -22.33
C ALA A 87 -6.00 2.94 -22.33
N ARG A 88 -6.91 3.71 -22.99
CA ARG A 88 -8.32 3.34 -23.11
C ARG A 88 -8.53 2.01 -23.85
N ARG A 89 -7.78 1.77 -24.93
CA ARG A 89 -7.87 0.49 -25.65
C ARG A 89 -7.40 -0.69 -24.81
N ALA A 90 -6.35 -0.52 -24.03
CA ALA A 90 -5.79 -1.58 -23.18
C ALA A 90 -6.64 -1.88 -21.94
N CYS A 91 -7.16 -0.84 -21.30
CA CYS A 91 -7.93 -0.98 -20.05
C CYS A 91 -9.42 -1.27 -20.28
N GLY A 92 -9.96 -0.96 -21.46
CA GLY A 92 -11.40 -1.14 -21.75
C GLY A 92 -12.26 -0.02 -21.18
N SER A 93 -13.59 -0.15 -21.36
CA SER A 93 -14.57 0.89 -21.03
C SER A 93 -14.90 1.02 -19.55
N ALA A 94 -14.54 0.03 -18.73
CA ALA A 94 -14.79 0.06 -17.28
C ALA A 94 -13.79 0.96 -16.52
N VAL A 95 -12.68 1.37 -17.18
CA VAL A 95 -11.64 2.23 -16.60
C VAL A 95 -11.75 3.62 -17.21
N GLU A 96 -11.94 4.63 -16.38
CA GLU A 96 -11.90 6.03 -16.82
C GLU A 96 -10.43 6.46 -17.05
N VAL A 97 -10.12 6.98 -18.24
CA VAL A 97 -8.78 7.51 -18.55
C VAL A 97 -8.80 9.00 -18.65
N VAL A 98 -8.11 9.68 -17.73
CA VAL A 98 -8.03 11.15 -17.66
C VAL A 98 -6.67 11.66 -18.14
N PRO A 99 -6.62 12.77 -18.90
CA PRO A 99 -5.38 13.31 -19.47
C PRO A 99 -4.62 14.18 -18.46
N ILE A 100 -4.16 13.59 -17.34
CA ILE A 100 -3.25 14.22 -16.38
C ILE A 100 -1.82 13.76 -16.70
N PRO A 101 -0.87 14.71 -16.92
CA PRO A 101 0.51 14.36 -17.22
C PRO A 101 1.21 13.63 -16.09
N VAL A 102 1.87 12.52 -16.41
CA VAL A 102 2.68 11.70 -15.50
C VAL A 102 4.06 11.44 -16.11
N ASP A 103 5.04 11.18 -15.28
CA ASP A 103 6.34 10.64 -15.70
C ASP A 103 6.32 9.13 -15.58
N ASP A 104 5.77 8.57 -14.50
CA ASP A 104 5.70 7.13 -14.23
C ASP A 104 4.35 6.71 -13.67
N LEU A 105 4.24 5.43 -13.26
CA LEU A 105 3.01 4.72 -12.91
C LEU A 105 2.73 4.63 -11.40
N TRP A 106 3.67 5.02 -10.54
CA TRP A 106 3.66 4.73 -9.10
C TRP A 106 2.69 5.63 -8.34
N MET A 107 1.40 5.36 -8.52
CA MET A 107 0.32 6.22 -8.03
C MET A 107 0.20 6.26 -6.51
N ARG A 108 0.67 5.23 -5.81
CA ARG A 108 0.78 5.20 -4.35
C ARG A 108 1.66 6.34 -3.84
N ASP A 109 2.76 6.64 -4.55
CA ASP A 109 3.77 7.60 -4.13
C ASP A 109 3.53 9.00 -4.69
N THR A 110 3.04 9.08 -5.92
CA THR A 110 2.83 10.35 -6.64
C THR A 110 1.46 10.96 -6.39
N GLY A 111 0.48 10.14 -6.03
CA GLY A 111 -0.90 10.52 -5.76
C GLY A 111 -1.08 11.20 -4.39
N PRO A 112 -2.25 11.82 -4.16
CA PRO A 112 -2.58 12.35 -2.85
C PRO A 112 -2.92 11.21 -1.88
N THR A 113 -2.41 11.26 -0.65
CA THR A 113 -2.90 10.41 0.44
C THR A 113 -4.16 11.03 1.04
N PHE A 114 -5.28 10.32 0.96
CA PHE A 114 -6.57 10.88 1.39
C PHE A 114 -6.81 10.68 2.87
N VAL A 115 -7.29 11.73 3.53
CA VAL A 115 -7.73 11.72 4.92
C VAL A 115 -9.20 12.13 5.00
N ARG A 116 -9.91 11.61 5.98
CA ARG A 116 -11.32 11.93 6.23
C ARG A 116 -11.47 12.95 7.36
N GLY A 117 -12.42 13.87 7.19
CA GLY A 117 -13.10 14.56 8.26
C GLY A 117 -14.45 13.89 8.55
N ALA A 118 -15.31 14.55 9.32
CA ALA A 118 -16.62 14.00 9.66
C ALA A 118 -17.52 13.80 8.41
N ASP A 119 -17.50 14.76 7.50
CA ASP A 119 -18.40 14.86 6.33
C ASP A 119 -17.66 15.16 5.01
N HIS A 120 -16.35 15.07 5.01
CA HIS A 120 -15.53 15.40 3.84
C HIS A 120 -14.26 14.58 3.76
N VAL A 121 -13.69 14.56 2.55
CA VAL A 121 -12.35 14.04 2.27
C VAL A 121 -11.43 15.22 1.97
N ALA A 122 -10.19 15.15 2.41
CA ALA A 122 -9.10 16.01 2.00
C ALA A 122 -7.93 15.18 1.51
N GLY A 123 -7.09 15.70 0.63
CA GLY A 123 -5.90 15.01 0.15
C GLY A 123 -4.63 15.67 0.66
N VAL A 124 -3.77 14.86 1.24
CA VAL A 124 -2.42 15.27 1.64
C VAL A 124 -1.50 15.11 0.44
N ASP A 125 -0.88 16.20 0.04
CA ASP A 125 0.18 16.24 -0.96
C ASP A 125 1.52 16.16 -0.23
N LEU A 126 2.18 15.01 -0.33
CA LEU A 126 3.41 14.66 0.39
C LEU A 126 4.68 15.23 -0.25
N ASN A 127 4.54 16.12 -1.25
CA ASN A 127 5.65 16.76 -1.95
C ASN A 127 6.59 15.77 -2.64
N PHE A 128 6.06 14.77 -3.34
CA PHE A 128 6.87 13.78 -4.05
C PHE A 128 8.02 14.42 -4.82
N ASN A 129 9.24 13.93 -4.59
CA ASN A 129 10.47 14.47 -5.13
C ASN A 129 11.34 13.44 -5.88
N GLY A 130 10.71 12.37 -6.40
CA GLY A 130 11.42 11.31 -7.13
C GLY A 130 12.27 10.44 -6.23
N TRP A 131 11.76 10.08 -5.06
CA TRP A 131 12.43 9.28 -4.04
C TRP A 131 13.79 9.86 -3.62
N GLY A 132 13.80 11.16 -3.33
CA GLY A 132 15.02 11.86 -2.99
C GLY A 132 15.86 12.30 -4.21
N GLY A 133 15.21 12.53 -5.37
CA GLY A 133 15.85 12.96 -6.61
C GLY A 133 16.51 11.84 -7.40
N LYS A 134 16.22 10.57 -7.09
CA LYS A 134 16.79 9.41 -7.78
C LYS A 134 16.14 9.15 -9.16
N GLN A 135 14.93 9.68 -9.38
CA GLN A 135 14.23 9.60 -10.66
C GLN A 135 13.69 10.96 -11.10
N GLU A 136 13.61 11.17 -12.41
CA GLU A 136 12.96 12.35 -12.98
C GLU A 136 11.47 12.37 -12.61
N HIS A 137 10.99 13.50 -12.06
CA HIS A 137 9.67 13.62 -11.46
C HIS A 137 8.98 14.97 -11.72
N ALA A 138 9.35 15.66 -12.79
CA ALA A 138 8.83 17.00 -13.08
C ALA A 138 7.30 17.05 -13.25
N ARG A 139 6.67 15.97 -13.70
CA ARG A 139 5.22 15.80 -13.77
C ARG A 139 4.67 15.14 -12.52
N ASP A 140 5.30 14.06 -12.07
CA ASP A 140 4.88 13.26 -10.91
C ASP A 140 4.83 14.08 -9.63
N GLY A 141 5.76 15.00 -9.40
CA GLY A 141 5.73 15.97 -8.30
C GLY A 141 4.54 16.95 -8.34
N ARG A 142 3.67 16.87 -9.36
CA ARG A 142 2.45 17.67 -9.49
C ARG A 142 1.17 16.83 -9.52
N VAL A 143 1.28 15.52 -9.57
CA VAL A 143 0.13 14.60 -9.71
C VAL A 143 -0.84 14.79 -8.57
N ALA A 144 -0.40 14.73 -7.30
CA ALA A 144 -1.27 14.92 -6.15
C ALA A 144 -2.09 16.23 -6.26
N ARG A 145 -1.41 17.34 -6.56
CA ARG A 145 -2.09 18.63 -6.74
C ARG A 145 -3.04 18.65 -7.94
N ALA A 146 -2.69 18.00 -9.05
CA ALA A 146 -3.52 17.95 -10.25
C ALA A 146 -4.80 17.15 -10.02
N VAL A 147 -4.70 15.98 -9.38
CA VAL A 147 -5.83 15.14 -8.98
C VAL A 147 -6.76 15.94 -8.06
N LEU A 148 -6.25 16.47 -6.95
CA LEU A 148 -7.06 17.20 -5.97
C LEU A 148 -7.76 18.42 -6.56
N LYS A 149 -7.12 19.12 -7.50
CA LYS A 149 -7.74 20.24 -8.22
C LYS A 149 -8.86 19.76 -9.15
N GLY A 150 -8.64 18.68 -9.89
CA GLY A 150 -9.64 18.09 -10.80
C GLY A 150 -10.89 17.64 -10.05
N GLU A 151 -10.71 16.98 -8.93
CA GLU A 151 -11.75 16.46 -8.05
C GLU A 151 -12.39 17.54 -7.13
N ARG A 152 -11.86 18.75 -7.13
CA ARG A 152 -12.27 19.84 -6.20
C ARG A 152 -12.14 19.43 -4.72
N VAL A 153 -11.19 18.55 -4.42
CA VAL A 153 -10.88 18.12 -3.06
C VAL A 153 -9.88 19.08 -2.42
N ARG A 154 -10.07 19.39 -1.14
CA ARG A 154 -9.16 20.23 -0.37
C ARG A 154 -7.76 19.63 -0.33
N ARG A 155 -6.76 20.37 -0.80
CA ARG A 155 -5.34 20.01 -0.71
C ARG A 155 -4.76 20.45 0.63
N ILE A 156 -4.07 19.52 1.28
CA ILE A 156 -3.21 19.78 2.45
C ILE A 156 -1.77 19.57 1.99
N LYS A 157 -0.99 20.65 1.90
CA LYS A 157 0.43 20.54 1.58
C LYS A 157 1.17 20.08 2.83
N ALA A 158 1.88 18.97 2.76
CA ALA A 158 2.69 18.47 3.87
C ALA A 158 3.89 19.41 4.17
N PRO A 159 4.32 19.53 5.43
CA PRO A 159 5.57 20.21 5.79
C PRO A 159 6.80 19.33 5.60
N ILE A 160 6.62 18.08 5.19
CA ILE A 160 7.65 17.07 4.93
C ILE A 160 7.53 16.56 3.51
N THR A 161 8.58 15.90 3.04
CA THR A 161 8.57 15.06 1.84
C THR A 161 8.45 13.60 2.27
N ALA A 162 7.49 12.89 1.69
CA ALA A 162 7.28 11.47 1.87
C ALA A 162 6.57 10.87 0.66
N GLU A 163 6.45 9.57 0.64
CA GLU A 163 5.67 8.82 -0.33
C GLU A 163 4.59 8.00 0.38
N GLY A 164 3.48 7.72 -0.28
CA GLY A 164 2.39 6.92 0.30
C GLY A 164 2.82 5.51 0.67
N GLY A 165 3.71 4.89 -0.12
CA GLY A 165 4.28 3.56 0.14
C GLY A 165 5.19 3.51 1.37
N ALA A 166 5.73 4.67 1.83
CA ALA A 166 6.51 4.78 3.05
C ALA A 166 5.68 4.75 4.34
N LEU A 167 4.35 4.79 4.23
CA LEU A 167 3.43 5.01 5.33
C LEU A 167 2.35 3.93 5.34
N GLU A 168 2.11 3.29 6.49
CA GLU A 168 1.06 2.29 6.64
C GLU A 168 0.23 2.55 7.91
N THR A 169 -1.09 2.60 7.79
CA THR A 169 -2.01 2.94 8.89
C THR A 169 -2.99 1.82 9.22
N ASP A 170 -3.32 1.68 10.51
CA ASP A 170 -4.38 0.80 10.98
C ASP A 170 -5.78 1.45 10.97
N GLY A 171 -5.89 2.72 10.54
CA GLY A 171 -7.15 3.47 10.57
C GLY A 171 -7.63 3.89 11.96
N GLU A 172 -7.03 3.39 13.02
CA GLU A 172 -7.41 3.64 14.43
C GLU A 172 -6.37 4.46 15.20
N GLY A 173 -5.43 5.10 14.48
CA GLY A 173 -4.47 6.05 15.03
C GLY A 173 -3.06 5.50 15.20
N THR A 174 -2.76 4.32 14.66
CA THR A 174 -1.41 3.76 14.58
C THR A 174 -0.85 3.94 13.17
N LEU A 175 0.41 4.32 13.07
CA LEU A 175 1.18 4.43 11.84
C LEU A 175 2.45 3.58 11.96
N LEU A 176 2.75 2.80 10.93
CA LEU A 176 3.99 2.04 10.80
C LEU A 176 4.80 2.63 9.64
N VAL A 177 6.09 2.89 9.87
CA VAL A 177 6.97 3.56 8.90
C VAL A 177 8.40 3.05 8.98
N THR A 178 9.16 3.23 7.90
CA THR A 178 10.61 3.01 7.90
C THR A 178 11.36 4.32 8.17
N GLU A 179 12.40 4.26 8.99
CA GLU A 179 13.25 5.41 9.28
C GLU A 179 14.07 5.80 8.03
N SER A 180 14.56 4.82 7.30
CA SER A 180 15.39 5.01 6.10
C SER A 180 14.69 5.82 5.00
N SER A 181 13.39 5.62 4.79
CA SER A 181 12.63 6.34 3.75
C SER A 181 12.23 7.77 4.14
N LEU A 182 12.20 8.10 5.44
CA LEU A 182 11.68 9.39 5.91
C LEU A 182 12.76 10.29 6.53
N VAL A 183 13.70 9.69 7.28
CA VAL A 183 14.71 10.43 8.04
C VAL A 183 16.03 10.42 7.27
N ASN A 184 16.04 11.12 6.17
CA ASN A 184 17.24 11.30 5.35
C ASN A 184 17.24 12.69 4.68
N ASP A 185 18.43 13.20 4.35
CA ASP A 185 18.60 14.54 3.80
C ASP A 185 18.14 14.69 2.35
N SER A 186 17.94 13.61 1.62
CA SER A 186 17.41 13.66 0.26
C SER A 186 15.91 13.95 0.22
N ARG A 187 15.20 13.67 1.32
CA ARG A 187 13.76 13.98 1.47
C ARG A 187 13.50 15.09 2.47
N ASN A 188 14.10 15.02 3.66
CA ASN A 188 13.82 15.94 4.77
C ASN A 188 15.10 16.50 5.37
N PRO A 189 15.86 17.34 4.63
CA PRO A 189 17.16 17.81 5.01
C PRO A 189 17.14 18.53 6.36
N GLY A 190 18.01 18.07 7.28
CA GLY A 190 18.15 18.64 8.61
C GLY A 190 16.98 18.41 9.57
N MET A 191 15.94 17.65 9.18
CA MET A 191 14.82 17.34 10.07
C MET A 191 15.14 16.15 10.97
N SER A 192 14.88 16.30 12.26
CA SER A 192 14.96 15.17 13.18
C SER A 192 13.76 14.23 13.05
N ARG A 193 13.94 12.95 13.41
CA ARG A 193 12.86 11.97 13.51
C ARG A 193 11.64 12.51 14.30
N ASN A 194 11.89 13.16 15.44
CA ASN A 194 10.82 13.74 16.25
C ASN A 194 10.04 14.87 15.54
N ALA A 195 10.71 15.64 14.69
CA ALA A 195 10.04 16.68 13.89
C ALA A 195 9.17 16.06 12.80
N ILE A 196 9.66 15.02 12.12
CA ILE A 196 8.89 14.25 11.12
C ILE A 196 7.70 13.55 11.78
N GLU A 197 7.91 12.93 12.94
CA GLU A 197 6.82 12.26 13.69
C GLU A 197 5.69 13.23 14.06
N ARG A 198 6.01 14.43 14.53
CA ARG A 198 4.99 15.46 14.79
C ARG A 198 4.22 15.83 13.53
N ALA A 199 4.92 16.02 12.41
CA ALA A 199 4.28 16.33 11.14
C ALA A 199 3.32 15.19 10.69
N LEU A 200 3.73 13.93 10.82
CA LEU A 200 2.89 12.77 10.51
C LEU A 200 1.64 12.72 11.40
N LYS A 201 1.80 12.93 12.71
CA LYS A 201 0.67 12.97 13.66
C LYS A 201 -0.33 14.07 13.32
N ASP A 202 0.16 15.25 12.98
CA ASP A 202 -0.68 16.40 12.62
C ASP A 202 -1.39 16.20 11.27
N LEU A 203 -0.71 15.61 10.27
CA LEU A 203 -1.28 15.37 8.95
C LEU A 203 -2.39 14.32 8.97
N PHE A 204 -2.15 13.21 9.65
CA PHE A 204 -2.96 12.00 9.56
C PHE A 204 -3.86 11.75 10.77
N GLY A 205 -3.73 12.55 11.83
CA GLY A 205 -4.52 12.39 13.05
C GLY A 205 -4.16 11.14 13.85
N VAL A 206 -2.97 10.57 13.60
CA VAL A 206 -2.46 9.41 14.34
C VAL A 206 -1.85 9.83 15.68
N THR A 207 -1.86 8.93 16.65
CA THR A 207 -1.29 9.19 17.99
C THR A 207 -0.03 8.38 18.24
N THR A 208 0.09 7.23 17.58
CA THR A 208 1.21 6.31 17.72
C THR A 208 1.92 6.13 16.37
N VAL A 209 3.24 6.27 16.36
CA VAL A 209 4.08 5.98 15.19
C VAL A 209 5.10 4.92 15.58
N ILE A 210 5.04 3.79 14.89
CA ILE A 210 5.97 2.67 15.06
C ILE A 210 7.04 2.80 13.99
N TRP A 211 8.28 2.96 14.43
CA TRP A 211 9.44 3.13 13.55
C TRP A 211 10.25 1.85 13.45
N VAL A 212 10.38 1.31 12.25
CA VAL A 212 11.37 0.28 11.92
C VAL A 212 12.52 0.91 11.16
N LYS A 213 13.71 0.29 11.19
CA LYS A 213 14.91 0.93 10.59
C LYS A 213 14.80 1.07 9.07
N GLY A 214 14.37 0.02 8.39
CA GLY A 214 14.48 -0.07 6.94
C GLY A 214 15.94 -0.20 6.46
N VAL A 215 16.17 0.05 5.17
CA VAL A 215 17.46 -0.05 4.49
C VAL A 215 17.64 1.19 3.62
N LEU A 216 18.69 1.96 3.86
CA LEU A 216 18.99 3.19 3.12
C LEU A 216 19.90 2.89 1.93
N GLY A 217 19.52 3.33 0.73
CA GLY A 217 20.38 3.35 -0.46
C GLY A 217 20.47 2.05 -1.25
N GLU A 218 19.78 0.99 -0.83
CA GLU A 218 19.80 -0.31 -1.52
C GLU A 218 18.72 -0.43 -2.61
N ASP A 219 17.62 0.32 -2.49
CA ASP A 219 16.62 0.48 -3.53
C ASP A 219 16.28 1.96 -3.76
N ILE A 220 15.45 2.21 -4.78
CA ILE A 220 15.08 3.58 -5.15
C ILE A 220 14.27 4.27 -4.05
N THR A 221 13.49 3.51 -3.26
CA THR A 221 12.57 4.00 -2.24
C THR A 221 13.22 4.22 -0.88
N ASP A 222 14.42 3.69 -0.65
CA ASP A 222 15.06 3.53 0.66
C ASP A 222 14.22 2.64 1.59
N TYR A 223 13.63 1.59 1.03
CA TYR A 223 12.84 0.56 1.67
C TYR A 223 11.50 1.06 2.23
N HIS A 224 10.53 1.19 1.37
CA HIS A 224 9.16 1.50 1.77
C HIS A 224 8.55 0.41 2.65
N ILE A 225 7.69 0.82 3.58
CA ILE A 225 7.03 -0.10 4.52
C ILE A 225 6.06 -1.05 3.81
N ASP A 226 5.44 -0.66 2.70
CA ASP A 226 4.48 -1.46 1.95
C ASP A 226 5.09 -2.67 1.21
N ALA A 227 6.43 -2.75 1.17
CA ALA A 227 7.16 -3.93 0.74
C ALA A 227 7.53 -4.88 1.92
N LEU A 228 7.36 -4.44 3.15
CA LEU A 228 7.74 -5.19 4.35
C LEU A 228 6.54 -5.60 5.19
N ALA A 229 5.62 -4.67 5.47
CA ALA A 229 4.55 -4.90 6.42
C ALA A 229 3.32 -4.02 6.14
N ARG A 230 2.13 -4.59 6.33
CA ARG A 230 0.84 -3.92 6.18
C ARG A 230 -0.08 -4.25 7.36
N PHE A 231 -1.02 -3.36 7.67
CA PHE A 231 -2.12 -3.70 8.55
C PHE A 231 -3.25 -4.38 7.76
N SER A 232 -3.75 -5.53 8.24
CA SER A 232 -4.97 -6.14 7.71
C SER A 232 -6.22 -5.63 8.43
N GLU A 233 -6.07 -5.33 9.71
CA GLU A 233 -7.06 -4.72 10.59
C GLU A 233 -6.36 -4.05 11.78
N PRO A 234 -7.04 -3.22 12.58
CA PRO A 234 -6.43 -2.58 13.74
C PRO A 234 -5.84 -3.58 14.72
N GLY A 235 -4.52 -3.49 14.91
CA GLY A 235 -3.76 -4.37 15.80
C GLY A 235 -3.16 -5.62 15.16
N VAL A 236 -3.44 -5.90 13.87
CA VAL A 236 -2.88 -7.05 13.14
C VAL A 236 -1.96 -6.58 12.01
N VAL A 237 -0.69 -6.95 12.09
CA VAL A 237 0.35 -6.62 11.09
C VAL A 237 0.69 -7.86 10.29
N VAL A 238 0.55 -7.78 8.97
CA VAL A 238 1.00 -8.79 8.02
C VAL A 238 2.42 -8.44 7.59
N MET A 239 3.38 -9.34 7.80
CA MET A 239 4.77 -9.11 7.44
C MET A 239 5.23 -10.05 6.32
N SER A 240 5.90 -9.48 5.30
CA SER A 240 6.64 -10.26 4.29
C SER A 240 7.77 -10.99 4.98
N THR A 241 7.73 -12.33 4.94
CA THR A 241 8.67 -13.15 5.70
C THR A 241 9.63 -13.86 4.76
N PRO A 242 10.93 -13.55 4.83
CA PRO A 242 11.94 -14.22 4.03
C PRO A 242 11.91 -15.73 4.24
N PRO A 243 12.23 -16.54 3.20
CA PRO A 243 12.37 -17.97 3.35
C PRO A 243 13.43 -18.33 4.41
N GLU A 244 13.23 -19.43 5.13
CA GLU A 244 14.17 -19.87 6.18
C GLU A 244 15.61 -20.04 5.65
N GLN A 245 15.74 -20.41 4.37
CA GLN A 245 17.02 -20.60 3.67
C GLN A 245 17.51 -19.33 2.96
N ALA A 246 16.85 -18.18 3.15
CA ALA A 246 17.26 -16.92 2.53
C ALA A 246 18.71 -16.55 2.93
N PRO A 247 19.49 -15.97 2.01
CA PRO A 247 20.82 -15.45 2.36
C PRO A 247 20.73 -14.46 3.51
N ARG A 248 21.76 -14.42 4.34
CA ARG A 248 21.90 -13.37 5.35
C ARG A 248 22.45 -12.10 4.68
N ASP A 249 21.56 -11.21 4.35
CA ASP A 249 21.79 -9.94 3.66
C ASP A 249 21.15 -8.76 4.40
N VAL A 250 21.17 -7.59 3.79
CA VAL A 250 20.59 -6.37 4.37
C VAL A 250 19.05 -6.47 4.54
N TRP A 251 18.38 -7.22 3.67
CA TRP A 251 16.93 -7.36 3.67
C TRP A 251 16.45 -8.28 4.79
N THR A 252 17.10 -9.45 4.95
CA THR A 252 16.83 -10.35 6.07
C THR A 252 17.17 -9.72 7.42
N ALA A 253 18.23 -8.92 7.49
CA ALA A 253 18.57 -8.16 8.69
C ALA A 253 17.54 -7.07 9.02
N ALA A 254 17.00 -6.39 8.00
CA ALA A 254 15.94 -5.41 8.16
C ALA A 254 14.64 -6.06 8.63
N TYR A 255 14.26 -7.23 8.06
CA TYR A 255 13.13 -8.03 8.53
C TYR A 255 13.29 -8.40 10.02
N ASP A 256 14.42 -8.98 10.39
CA ASP A 256 14.70 -9.39 11.79
C ASP A 256 14.61 -8.21 12.78
N GLN A 257 15.06 -7.04 12.36
CA GLN A 257 14.96 -5.82 13.16
C GLN A 257 13.51 -5.35 13.27
N ALA A 258 12.80 -5.28 12.14
CA ALA A 258 11.42 -4.85 12.11
C ALA A 258 10.52 -5.78 12.92
N ARG A 259 10.71 -7.11 12.79
CA ARG A 259 9.97 -8.11 13.56
C ARG A 259 10.13 -7.90 15.07
N LYS A 260 11.37 -7.67 15.55
CA LYS A 260 11.62 -7.39 16.97
C LYS A 260 10.95 -6.12 17.47
N VAL A 261 10.82 -5.11 16.61
CA VAL A 261 10.12 -3.85 16.94
C VAL A 261 8.63 -4.09 17.02
N VAL A 262 8.04 -4.71 15.99
CA VAL A 262 6.60 -4.96 15.90
C VAL A 262 6.12 -5.88 17.02
N ASP A 263 6.86 -6.96 17.35
CA ASP A 263 6.54 -7.87 18.46
C ASP A 263 6.45 -7.18 19.84
N ARG A 264 7.12 -6.03 20.00
CA ARG A 264 7.14 -5.25 21.25
C ARG A 264 6.24 -4.03 21.20
N ALA A 265 5.80 -3.64 20.03
CA ALA A 265 4.99 -2.47 19.81
C ALA A 265 3.58 -2.63 20.39
N VAL A 266 2.96 -1.50 20.66
CA VAL A 266 1.55 -1.38 20.97
C VAL A 266 0.88 -0.42 20.00
N ASP A 267 -0.38 -0.66 19.70
CA ASP A 267 -1.19 0.21 18.88
C ASP A 267 -1.59 1.51 19.63
N ALA A 268 -2.31 2.38 18.96
CA ALA A 268 -2.81 3.63 19.54
C ALA A 268 -3.79 3.41 20.73
N ARG A 269 -4.30 2.19 20.92
CA ARG A 269 -5.17 1.77 22.01
C ARG A 269 -4.40 1.13 23.16
N GLY A 270 -3.07 1.01 23.06
CA GLY A 270 -2.19 0.37 24.02
C GLY A 270 -2.21 -1.17 23.98
N LYS A 271 -2.77 -1.78 22.92
CA LYS A 271 -2.77 -3.23 22.74
C LYS A 271 -1.53 -3.68 21.97
N ARG A 272 -0.99 -4.84 22.33
CA ARG A 272 0.07 -5.49 21.57
C ARG A 272 -0.40 -5.83 20.16
N LEU A 273 0.51 -5.69 19.20
CA LEU A 273 0.25 -6.10 17.84
C LEU A 273 0.33 -7.62 17.70
N GLU A 274 -0.56 -8.17 16.90
CA GLU A 274 -0.48 -9.54 16.38
C GLU A 274 0.26 -9.51 15.05
N VAL A 275 1.18 -10.46 14.83
CA VAL A 275 1.92 -10.55 13.58
C VAL A 275 1.51 -11.80 12.83
N VAL A 276 1.05 -11.61 11.59
CA VAL A 276 0.78 -12.68 10.63
C VAL A 276 1.90 -12.71 9.60
N GLU A 277 2.57 -13.84 9.50
CA GLU A 277 3.65 -14.05 8.53
C GLU A 277 3.07 -14.40 7.16
N LEU A 278 3.47 -13.63 6.14
CA LEU A 278 3.16 -13.90 4.74
C LEU A 278 4.47 -14.27 4.02
N PRO A 279 4.77 -15.58 3.89
CA PRO A 279 6.05 -16.04 3.36
C PRO A 279 6.26 -15.62 1.91
N GLU A 280 7.46 -15.14 1.59
CA GLU A 280 7.89 -14.82 0.24
C GLU A 280 8.00 -16.09 -0.63
N PRO A 281 7.89 -15.95 -1.97
CA PRO A 281 8.09 -17.07 -2.88
C PRO A 281 9.57 -17.47 -2.94
N VAL A 282 9.82 -18.74 -3.27
CA VAL A 282 11.18 -19.30 -3.35
C VAL A 282 11.55 -19.65 -4.79
N ASP A 283 10.64 -20.29 -5.51
CA ASP A 283 10.88 -20.77 -6.87
C ASP A 283 10.17 -19.87 -7.91
N ILE A 284 10.80 -18.74 -8.20
CA ILE A 284 10.28 -17.74 -9.15
C ILE A 284 11.04 -17.70 -10.49
N GLY A 285 11.98 -18.63 -10.71
CA GLY A 285 12.86 -18.63 -11.88
C GLY A 285 13.88 -17.47 -11.86
N ARG A 286 14.48 -17.18 -13.03
CA ARG A 286 15.44 -16.06 -13.13
C ARG A 286 14.70 -14.73 -13.18
N ARG A 287 15.07 -13.83 -12.27
CA ARG A 287 14.58 -12.44 -12.18
C ARG A 287 15.76 -11.48 -12.09
N GLY A 288 15.52 -10.19 -12.36
CA GLY A 288 16.50 -9.12 -12.12
C GLY A 288 16.78 -8.94 -10.64
N GLU A 289 17.93 -8.36 -10.30
CA GLU A 289 18.33 -8.12 -8.90
C GLU A 289 17.35 -7.22 -8.14
N GLY A 290 16.66 -6.31 -8.85
CA GLY A 290 15.67 -5.40 -8.28
C GLY A 290 14.22 -5.95 -8.28
N PHE A 291 14.01 -7.23 -8.60
CA PHE A 291 12.67 -7.79 -8.69
C PHE A 291 11.99 -7.87 -7.33
N LEU A 292 10.84 -7.22 -7.19
CA LEU A 292 10.05 -7.27 -5.96
C LEU A 292 9.20 -8.55 -5.90
N ALA A 293 9.66 -9.54 -5.16
CA ALA A 293 8.97 -10.81 -4.92
C ALA A 293 8.16 -10.78 -3.60
N CYS A 294 7.24 -9.83 -3.47
CA CYS A 294 6.59 -9.54 -2.20
C CYS A 294 5.06 -9.66 -2.30
N TYR A 295 4.47 -10.66 -1.64
CA TYR A 295 3.00 -10.82 -1.60
C TYR A 295 2.31 -9.74 -0.77
N VAL A 296 3.00 -9.11 0.22
CA VAL A 296 2.45 -8.04 1.06
C VAL A 296 2.08 -6.80 0.24
N ASN A 297 2.67 -6.62 -0.94
CA ASN A 297 2.31 -5.55 -1.86
C ASN A 297 0.99 -5.84 -2.62
N TYR A 298 -0.01 -6.41 -1.92
CA TYR A 298 -1.38 -6.55 -2.40
C TYR A 298 -2.15 -5.25 -2.25
N TYR A 299 -3.32 -5.15 -2.89
CA TYR A 299 -4.24 -4.02 -2.80
C TYR A 299 -5.64 -4.49 -2.39
N VAL A 300 -6.19 -3.88 -1.35
CA VAL A 300 -7.56 -4.17 -0.89
C VAL A 300 -8.54 -3.30 -1.65
N VAL A 301 -9.59 -3.90 -2.18
CA VAL A 301 -10.66 -3.22 -2.94
C VAL A 301 -12.03 -3.53 -2.32
N ASN A 302 -13.07 -2.83 -2.75
CA ASN A 302 -14.43 -3.09 -2.29
C ASN A 302 -14.87 -4.53 -2.62
N GLY A 303 -14.91 -5.39 -1.59
CA GLY A 303 -15.30 -6.80 -1.75
C GLY A 303 -14.22 -7.74 -2.25
N GLY A 304 -12.97 -7.28 -2.45
CA GLY A 304 -11.86 -8.11 -2.91
C GLY A 304 -10.49 -7.71 -2.37
N VAL A 305 -9.50 -8.56 -2.67
CA VAL A 305 -8.06 -8.28 -2.50
C VAL A 305 -7.35 -8.70 -3.78
N VAL A 306 -6.68 -7.77 -4.42
CA VAL A 306 -5.88 -8.02 -5.62
C VAL A 306 -4.42 -8.19 -5.20
N MET A 307 -3.85 -9.37 -5.40
CA MET A 307 -2.51 -9.69 -4.95
C MET A 307 -1.63 -10.27 -6.06
N PRO A 308 -0.30 -10.11 -5.99
CA PRO A 308 0.59 -10.69 -6.97
C PRO A 308 0.66 -12.21 -6.87
N ARG A 309 1.03 -12.87 -7.97
CA ARG A 309 1.54 -14.24 -8.02
C ARG A 309 2.84 -14.27 -8.81
N PHE A 310 3.76 -15.11 -8.37
CA PHE A 310 5.13 -15.13 -8.90
C PHE A 310 5.48 -16.43 -9.64
N GLY A 311 4.52 -17.39 -9.76
CA GLY A 311 4.72 -18.67 -10.43
C GLY A 311 5.17 -19.81 -9.51
N ASP A 312 5.59 -19.53 -8.29
CA ASP A 312 5.74 -20.54 -7.24
C ASP A 312 4.37 -21.03 -6.78
N ARG A 313 3.87 -22.08 -7.41
CA ARG A 313 2.50 -22.56 -7.19
C ARG A 313 2.19 -22.90 -5.71
N LYS A 314 3.19 -23.29 -4.94
CA LYS A 314 3.01 -23.65 -3.53
C LYS A 314 2.92 -22.38 -2.68
N ALA A 315 3.85 -21.45 -2.88
CA ALA A 315 3.86 -20.17 -2.20
C ALA A 315 2.66 -19.31 -2.60
N ASP A 316 2.32 -19.21 -3.88
CA ASP A 316 1.16 -18.49 -4.39
C ASP A 316 -0.14 -18.97 -3.71
N ARG A 317 -0.38 -20.29 -3.64
CA ARG A 317 -1.57 -20.84 -2.97
C ARG A 317 -1.57 -20.58 -1.46
N ARG A 318 -0.39 -20.70 -0.80
CA ARG A 318 -0.26 -20.44 0.63
C ARG A 318 -0.54 -18.98 0.95
N ALA A 319 0.05 -18.06 0.19
CA ALA A 319 -0.16 -16.63 0.36
C ALA A 319 -1.64 -16.25 0.16
N ALA A 320 -2.27 -16.77 -0.90
CA ALA A 320 -3.70 -16.54 -1.13
C ALA A 320 -4.60 -17.13 -0.03
N SER A 321 -4.22 -18.25 0.59
CA SER A 321 -4.96 -18.81 1.74
C SER A 321 -4.89 -17.89 2.95
N ILE A 322 -3.68 -17.43 3.30
CA ILE A 322 -3.47 -16.51 4.42
C ILE A 322 -4.26 -15.21 4.21
N VAL A 323 -4.21 -14.64 3.00
CA VAL A 323 -4.94 -13.39 2.69
C VAL A 323 -6.46 -13.60 2.75
N ARG A 324 -7.00 -14.78 2.35
CA ARG A 324 -8.44 -15.08 2.51
C ARG A 324 -8.85 -15.15 3.99
N ASP A 325 -7.98 -15.70 4.84
CA ASP A 325 -8.25 -15.80 6.28
C ASP A 325 -8.21 -14.42 6.94
N LEU A 326 -7.34 -13.50 6.45
CA LEU A 326 -7.24 -12.11 6.92
C LEU A 326 -8.41 -11.23 6.47
N TYR A 327 -9.02 -11.52 5.32
CA TYR A 327 -10.09 -10.70 4.74
C TYR A 327 -11.35 -11.54 4.48
N PRO A 328 -12.02 -12.03 5.53
CA PRO A 328 -13.21 -12.88 5.38
C PRO A 328 -14.32 -12.14 4.60
N GLY A 329 -14.89 -12.83 3.62
CA GLY A 329 -15.95 -12.26 2.76
C GLY A 329 -15.43 -11.44 1.57
N ARG A 330 -14.10 -11.26 1.41
CA ARG A 330 -13.51 -10.65 0.21
C ARG A 330 -13.00 -11.73 -0.75
N GLU A 331 -13.17 -11.51 -2.04
CA GLU A 331 -12.58 -12.35 -3.09
C GLU A 331 -11.08 -12.07 -3.20
N VAL A 332 -10.24 -13.11 -3.21
CA VAL A 332 -8.79 -12.97 -3.41
C VAL A 332 -8.42 -13.32 -4.84
N VAL A 333 -8.01 -12.31 -5.60
CA VAL A 333 -7.62 -12.42 -7.01
C VAL A 333 -6.11 -12.32 -7.14
N GLN A 334 -5.46 -13.37 -7.68
CA GLN A 334 -4.02 -13.37 -7.92
C GLN A 334 -3.69 -13.02 -9.38
N LEU A 335 -2.80 -12.04 -9.58
CA LEU A 335 -2.37 -11.58 -10.91
C LEU A 335 -0.87 -11.80 -11.13
N PRO A 336 -0.45 -12.27 -12.33
CA PRO A 336 0.95 -12.18 -12.72
C PRO A 336 1.27 -10.71 -13.01
N VAL A 337 2.32 -10.19 -12.38
CA VAL A 337 2.77 -8.80 -12.50
C VAL A 337 4.30 -8.75 -12.63
N ASP A 338 4.84 -9.67 -13.42
CA ASP A 338 6.28 -9.87 -13.52
C ASP A 338 7.02 -8.64 -14.05
N HIS A 339 6.46 -7.96 -15.08
CA HIS A 339 7.10 -6.77 -15.64
C HIS A 339 7.08 -5.59 -14.66
N LEU A 340 6.02 -5.49 -13.85
CA LEU A 340 5.93 -4.48 -12.80
C LEU A 340 6.93 -4.79 -11.68
N GLY A 341 7.05 -6.07 -11.29
CA GLY A 341 8.01 -6.55 -10.30
C GLY A 341 9.46 -6.29 -10.68
N GLU A 342 9.83 -6.41 -11.97
CA GLU A 342 11.17 -6.05 -12.47
C GLU A 342 11.49 -4.55 -12.31
N GLY A 343 10.48 -3.71 -12.16
CA GLY A 343 10.62 -2.29 -11.84
C GLY A 343 10.75 -2.00 -10.35
N GLY A 344 10.82 -3.01 -9.50
CA GLY A 344 11.01 -2.87 -8.06
C GLY A 344 9.75 -2.48 -7.27
N GLY A 345 8.55 -2.65 -7.86
CA GLY A 345 7.29 -2.36 -7.19
C GLY A 345 6.20 -3.40 -7.51
N GLY A 346 5.01 -3.21 -6.95
CA GLY A 346 3.90 -4.14 -7.07
C GLY A 346 2.54 -3.47 -7.26
N ILE A 347 1.50 -4.23 -6.96
CA ILE A 347 0.11 -3.80 -7.15
C ILE A 347 -0.21 -2.62 -6.24
N HIS A 348 0.17 -2.67 -4.95
CA HIS A 348 -0.06 -1.58 -4.00
C HIS A 348 0.65 -0.29 -4.44
N CYS A 349 1.91 -0.38 -4.85
CA CYS A 349 2.70 0.77 -5.32
C CYS A 349 2.05 1.47 -6.53
N SER A 350 1.33 0.74 -7.39
CA SER A 350 0.68 1.27 -8.60
C SER A 350 -0.74 1.80 -8.40
N THR A 351 -1.28 1.69 -7.17
CA THR A 351 -2.68 2.03 -6.84
C THR A 351 -2.76 3.04 -5.70
N GLN A 352 -3.80 3.88 -5.70
CA GLN A 352 -4.10 4.81 -4.61
C GLN A 352 -5.61 4.95 -4.44
N GLN A 353 -6.13 4.55 -3.29
CA GLN A 353 -7.55 4.64 -2.99
C GLN A 353 -7.99 6.07 -2.60
N ARG A 354 -9.21 6.42 -2.98
CA ARG A 354 -9.96 7.50 -2.38
C ARG A 354 -11.07 6.90 -1.50
N PRO A 355 -11.08 7.13 -0.19
CA PRO A 355 -12.11 6.60 0.68
C PRO A 355 -13.47 7.27 0.39
N GLU A 356 -14.54 6.49 0.51
CA GLU A 356 -15.91 7.01 0.44
C GLU A 356 -16.19 7.93 1.64
N VAL A 357 -16.90 9.03 1.42
CA VAL A 357 -17.45 9.86 2.51
C VAL A 357 -18.67 9.13 3.04
N GLY A 358 -18.65 8.76 4.31
CA GLY A 358 -19.77 8.07 4.98
C GLY A 358 -20.88 9.03 5.38
#